data_2078cfbc552c348fde87f69b7952c3dd
#
_entry.id   2078cfbc552c348fde87f69b7952c3dd
#
_cell.length_a   1.000
_cell.length_b   1.000
_cell.length_c   1.000
_cell.angle_alpha   90.00
_cell.angle_beta   90.00
_cell.angle_gamma   90.00
#
_symmetry.space_group_name_H-M   'P 1'
#
loop_
_entity.id
_entity.type
_entity.pdbx_description
1 polymer ?
#
loop_
_entity_poly.entity_id
_entity_poly.type
_entity_poly.pdbx_seq_one_letter_code
_entity_poly.pdbx_strand_id
1 'polypeptide(L)'
;LKPDYALAQYNRHALLLNPDDLMPAIKCMEKAIDIDPLNMNHRFILGMLWDYSGNAQKATTHFDIVESGESLYRARLDAWRYIKSVNKKVPAIIGSNIHAFKLGIEAAVVDGLVLEFGVRFGASIRQISTLVDQDVYGFDSFQGLPESWHSEAKGSYSTKGVIPSVPQNVTLHEGWFEETLPGFVEQHPEPVRFMNIDCDIYSSTKTVLENFAKQIIPGTVIVFDE
;
A
#
# COMPACT_ATOMS: atom_id res chain seq x y z
N LEU A 1 18.64 -14.05 -15.50
CA LEU A 1 18.48 -12.74 -14.86
C LEU A 1 19.65 -11.87 -15.32
N LYS A 2 19.40 -10.73 -15.94
CA LYS A 2 20.45 -9.77 -16.27
C LYS A 2 20.96 -9.19 -14.93
N PRO A 3 22.23 -9.40 -14.55
CA PRO A 3 22.76 -8.91 -13.27
C PRO A 3 22.77 -7.37 -13.18
N ASP A 4 22.72 -6.70 -14.34
CA ASP A 4 22.82 -5.25 -14.51
C ASP A 4 21.42 -4.60 -14.71
N TYR A 5 20.40 -5.11 -14.06
CA TYR A 5 19.05 -4.56 -14.13
C TYR A 5 18.63 -3.98 -12.78
N ALA A 6 18.65 -2.65 -12.66
CA ALA A 6 18.38 -1.93 -11.40
C ALA A 6 17.04 -2.32 -10.77
N LEU A 7 15.97 -2.41 -11.58
CA LEU A 7 14.64 -2.83 -11.11
C LEU A 7 14.64 -4.24 -10.50
N ALA A 8 15.46 -5.18 -11.02
CA ALA A 8 15.56 -6.51 -10.42
C ALA A 8 16.19 -6.46 -9.01
N GLN A 9 17.18 -5.60 -8.80
CA GLN A 9 17.77 -5.39 -7.47
C GLN A 9 16.78 -4.67 -6.55
N TYR A 10 16.06 -3.67 -7.07
CA TYR A 10 14.99 -3.01 -6.35
C TYR A 10 13.92 -4.01 -5.88
N ASN A 11 13.34 -4.83 -6.76
CA ASN A 11 12.34 -5.81 -6.37
C ASN A 11 12.89 -6.87 -5.40
N ARG A 12 14.16 -7.23 -5.56
CA ARG A 12 14.81 -8.19 -4.67
C ARG A 12 14.98 -7.66 -3.25
N HIS A 13 15.21 -6.36 -3.06
CA HIS A 13 15.35 -5.82 -1.71
C HIS A 13 14.10 -6.04 -0.87
N ALA A 14 12.90 -5.87 -1.45
CA ALA A 14 11.64 -6.08 -0.74
C ALA A 14 11.47 -7.53 -0.26
N LEU A 15 11.89 -8.50 -1.08
CA LEU A 15 11.86 -9.92 -0.71
C LEU A 15 12.87 -10.29 0.40
N LEU A 16 13.96 -9.51 0.52
CA LEU A 16 15.03 -9.73 1.51
C LEU A 16 14.90 -8.81 2.72
N LEU A 17 13.85 -7.98 2.76
CA LEU A 17 13.66 -7.03 3.83
C LEU A 17 13.26 -7.77 5.11
N ASN A 18 14.16 -7.72 6.08
CA ASN A 18 13.97 -8.25 7.42
C ASN A 18 14.37 -7.16 8.43
N PRO A 19 13.46 -6.67 9.28
CA PRO A 19 13.76 -5.64 10.28
C PRO A 19 14.90 -5.97 11.24
N ASP A 20 15.15 -7.26 11.49
CA ASP A 20 16.22 -7.73 12.37
C ASP A 20 17.59 -7.80 11.66
N ASP A 21 17.60 -7.90 10.32
CA ASP A 21 18.81 -7.86 9.49
C ASP A 21 18.53 -7.18 8.14
N LEU A 22 18.72 -5.89 8.07
CA LEU A 22 18.50 -5.09 6.87
C LEU A 22 19.63 -5.18 5.83
N MET A 23 20.79 -5.76 6.19
CA MET A 23 21.96 -5.75 5.31
C MET A 23 21.74 -6.42 3.95
N PRO A 24 21.00 -7.53 3.82
CA PRO A 24 20.70 -8.10 2.50
C PRO A 24 19.88 -7.15 1.60
N ALA A 25 18.89 -6.46 2.15
CA ALA A 25 18.07 -5.47 1.44
C ALA A 25 18.91 -4.24 1.05
N ILE A 26 19.70 -3.70 1.98
CA ILE A 26 20.63 -2.58 1.75
C ILE A 26 21.59 -2.90 0.59
N LYS A 27 22.23 -4.06 0.58
CA LYS A 27 23.15 -4.47 -0.51
C LYS A 27 22.45 -4.53 -1.87
N CYS A 28 21.19 -4.91 -1.92
CA CYS A 28 20.42 -4.88 -3.16
C CYS A 28 20.20 -3.43 -3.63
N MET A 29 19.86 -2.54 -2.71
CA MET A 29 19.63 -1.13 -3.04
C MET A 29 20.93 -0.40 -3.42
N GLU A 30 22.05 -0.70 -2.77
CA GLU A 30 23.37 -0.19 -3.18
C GLU A 30 23.66 -0.58 -4.63
N LYS A 31 23.46 -1.85 -5.00
CA LYS A 31 23.62 -2.31 -6.40
C LYS A 31 22.62 -1.64 -7.35
N ALA A 32 21.40 -1.40 -6.93
CA ALA A 32 20.41 -0.71 -7.76
C ALA A 32 20.87 0.73 -8.08
N ILE A 33 21.46 1.43 -7.11
CA ILE A 33 22.02 2.78 -7.28
C ILE A 33 23.31 2.76 -8.11
N ASP A 34 24.16 1.75 -7.97
CA ASP A 34 25.36 1.61 -8.81
C ASP A 34 24.99 1.48 -10.29
N ILE A 35 23.86 0.82 -10.60
CA ILE A 35 23.37 0.64 -11.97
C ILE A 35 22.61 1.88 -12.46
N ASP A 36 21.79 2.51 -11.60
CA ASP A 36 21.00 3.69 -11.92
C ASP A 36 21.19 4.78 -10.84
N PRO A 37 22.29 5.55 -10.92
CA PRO A 37 22.66 6.52 -9.89
C PRO A 37 21.71 7.72 -9.75
N LEU A 38 20.90 8.00 -10.79
CA LEU A 38 19.99 9.14 -10.81
C LEU A 38 18.59 8.80 -10.29
N ASN A 39 18.31 7.55 -9.97
CA ASN A 39 17.00 7.11 -9.52
C ASN A 39 16.74 7.57 -8.08
N MET A 40 15.89 8.58 -7.96
CA MET A 40 15.57 9.19 -6.67
C MET A 40 14.79 8.24 -5.75
N ASN A 41 13.97 7.34 -6.33
CA ASN A 41 13.27 6.33 -5.53
C ASN A 41 14.24 5.35 -4.87
N HIS A 42 15.25 4.86 -5.64
CA HIS A 42 16.28 3.98 -5.08
C HIS A 42 17.07 4.68 -3.96
N ARG A 43 17.38 5.97 -4.14
CA ARG A 43 18.07 6.76 -3.11
C ARG A 43 17.23 6.96 -1.87
N PHE A 44 15.93 7.28 -2.04
CA PHE A 44 15.02 7.42 -0.91
C PHE A 44 14.95 6.12 -0.09
N ILE A 45 14.71 4.98 -0.75
CA ILE A 45 14.62 3.67 -0.08
C ILE A 45 15.94 3.32 0.64
N LEU A 46 17.07 3.51 -0.01
CA LEU A 46 18.39 3.22 0.64
C LEU A 46 18.63 4.14 1.84
N GLY A 47 18.31 5.44 1.71
CA GLY A 47 18.37 6.39 2.83
C GLY A 47 17.48 5.96 4.00
N MET A 48 16.25 5.57 3.71
CA MET A 48 15.30 5.08 4.70
C MET A 48 15.80 3.81 5.41
N LEU A 49 16.36 2.84 4.68
CA LEU A 49 16.92 1.62 5.26
C LEU A 49 18.14 1.91 6.16
N TRP A 50 19.03 2.81 5.74
CA TRP A 50 20.17 3.24 6.57
C TRP A 50 19.72 3.98 7.83
N ASP A 51 18.72 4.85 7.70
CA ASP A 51 18.17 5.60 8.83
C ASP A 51 17.47 4.67 9.83
N TYR A 52 16.69 3.71 9.32
CA TYR A 52 16.05 2.69 10.15
C TYR A 52 17.07 1.79 10.88
N SER A 53 18.20 1.49 10.24
CA SER A 53 19.31 0.74 10.87
C SER A 53 20.11 1.54 11.90
N GLY A 54 19.80 2.82 12.10
CA GLY A 54 20.50 3.73 13.01
C GLY A 54 21.74 4.39 12.41
N ASN A 55 22.02 4.21 11.12
CA ASN A 55 23.17 4.86 10.45
C ASN A 55 22.76 6.18 9.81
N ALA A 56 22.56 7.20 10.64
CA ALA A 56 22.13 8.52 10.21
C ALA A 56 23.08 9.19 9.21
N GLN A 57 24.39 8.96 9.32
CA GLN A 57 25.37 9.56 8.40
C GLN A 57 25.18 9.06 6.96
N LYS A 58 25.04 7.76 6.77
CA LYS A 58 24.76 7.19 5.45
C LYS A 58 23.39 7.61 4.93
N ALA A 59 22.36 7.61 5.80
CA ALA A 59 21.04 8.07 5.45
C ALA A 59 21.04 9.49 4.89
N THR A 60 21.70 10.44 5.59
CA THR A 60 21.80 11.85 5.19
C THR A 60 22.39 12.00 3.81
N THR A 61 23.44 11.24 3.47
CA THR A 61 24.06 11.29 2.12
C THR A 61 23.06 11.03 1.01
N HIS A 62 22.09 10.13 1.23
CA HIS A 62 21.04 9.84 0.24
C HIS A 62 19.90 10.86 0.31
N PHE A 63 19.50 11.26 1.51
CA PHE A 63 18.41 12.21 1.71
C PHE A 63 18.71 13.60 1.17
N ASP A 64 19.95 14.08 1.26
CA ASP A 64 20.37 15.37 0.70
C ASP A 64 20.17 15.41 -0.84
N ILE A 65 20.42 14.28 -1.50
CA ILE A 65 20.19 14.16 -2.94
C ILE A 65 18.68 14.15 -3.24
N VAL A 66 17.89 13.40 -2.46
CA VAL A 66 16.41 13.37 -2.58
C VAL A 66 15.80 14.75 -2.33
N GLU A 67 16.29 15.49 -1.34
CA GLU A 67 15.86 16.85 -1.01
C GLU A 67 16.02 17.82 -2.19
N SER A 68 17.08 17.67 -2.95
CA SER A 68 17.35 18.47 -4.17
C SER A 68 16.55 18.05 -5.40
N GLY A 69 15.82 16.94 -5.29
CA GLY A 69 15.07 16.34 -6.39
C GLY A 69 13.67 16.92 -6.62
N GLU A 70 12.86 16.18 -7.37
CA GLU A 70 11.47 16.56 -7.67
C GLU A 70 10.56 16.54 -6.43
N SER A 71 9.46 17.30 -6.49
CA SER A 71 8.52 17.48 -5.37
C SER A 71 7.96 16.18 -4.81
N LEU A 72 7.70 15.17 -5.65
CA LEU A 72 7.19 13.86 -5.24
C LEU A 72 8.15 13.15 -4.26
N TYR A 73 9.45 13.14 -4.58
CA TYR A 73 10.43 12.46 -3.72
C TYR A 73 10.69 13.22 -2.43
N ARG A 74 10.64 14.55 -2.47
CA ARG A 74 10.66 15.38 -1.25
C ARG A 74 9.47 15.09 -0.34
N ALA A 75 8.26 14.97 -0.91
CA ALA A 75 7.07 14.63 -0.15
C ALA A 75 7.20 13.26 0.57
N ARG A 76 7.79 12.24 -0.10
CA ARG A 76 8.09 10.95 0.52
C ARG A 76 9.09 11.07 1.68
N LEU A 77 10.12 11.89 1.51
CA LEU A 77 11.09 12.16 2.58
C LEU A 77 10.45 12.89 3.75
N ASP A 78 9.58 13.86 3.49
CA ASP A 78 8.84 14.57 4.53
C ASP A 78 7.86 13.66 5.27
N ALA A 79 7.19 12.75 4.56
CA ALA A 79 6.35 11.71 5.17
C ALA A 79 7.17 10.79 6.09
N TRP A 80 8.35 10.34 5.67
CA TRP A 80 9.26 9.56 6.51
C TRP A 80 9.69 10.32 7.77
N ARG A 81 10.09 11.58 7.62
CA ARG A 81 10.45 12.46 8.74
C ARG A 81 9.28 12.65 9.72
N TYR A 82 8.08 12.85 9.18
CA TYR A 82 6.87 12.96 9.99
C TYR A 82 6.59 11.69 10.79
N ILE A 83 6.61 10.52 10.16
CA ILE A 83 6.43 9.23 10.84
C ILE A 83 7.41 9.08 12.01
N LYS A 84 8.68 9.46 11.82
CA LYS A 84 9.69 9.43 12.87
C LYS A 84 9.43 10.45 13.99
N SER A 85 8.88 11.60 13.65
CA SER A 85 8.63 12.68 14.63
C SER A 85 7.46 12.38 15.58
N VAL A 86 6.44 11.68 15.08
CA VAL A 86 5.21 11.40 15.85
C VAL A 86 5.25 10.06 16.59
N ASN A 87 6.18 9.17 16.25
CA ASN A 87 6.30 7.86 16.87
C ASN A 87 7.53 7.77 17.77
N LYS A 88 7.36 7.29 19.00
CA LYS A 88 8.48 7.01 19.91
C LYS A 88 9.41 5.92 19.36
N LYS A 89 8.87 5.00 18.59
CA LYS A 89 9.58 3.94 17.87
C LYS A 89 9.06 3.90 16.44
N VAL A 90 9.96 3.94 15.48
CA VAL A 90 9.56 3.83 14.06
C VAL A 90 8.86 2.49 13.86
N PRO A 91 7.69 2.47 13.22
CA PRO A 91 6.97 1.23 12.90
C PRO A 91 7.82 0.25 12.10
N ALA A 92 7.49 -1.03 12.16
CA ALA A 92 8.19 -2.05 11.40
C ALA A 92 8.11 -1.77 9.89
N ILE A 93 9.25 -1.87 9.21
CA ILE A 93 9.32 -1.84 7.75
C ILE A 93 9.06 -3.27 7.27
N ILE A 94 8.17 -3.42 6.31
CA ILE A 94 7.76 -4.72 5.78
C ILE A 94 7.91 -4.73 4.25
N GLY A 95 8.21 -5.90 3.71
CA GLY A 95 8.50 -6.08 2.28
C GLY A 95 7.38 -6.74 1.46
N SER A 96 6.20 -6.98 2.05
CA SER A 96 5.09 -7.62 1.33
C SER A 96 3.73 -7.21 1.86
N ASN A 97 2.75 -7.10 0.96
CA ASN A 97 1.38 -6.72 1.28
C ASN A 97 0.74 -7.68 2.29
N ILE A 98 0.96 -8.99 2.15
CA ILE A 98 0.38 -9.96 3.10
C ILE A 98 0.85 -9.74 4.55
N HIS A 99 2.09 -9.28 4.75
CA HIS A 99 2.55 -8.92 6.09
C HIS A 99 1.86 -7.64 6.59
N ALA A 100 1.63 -6.65 5.70
CA ALA A 100 0.86 -5.45 6.04
C ALA A 100 -0.56 -5.80 6.45
N PHE A 101 -1.23 -6.64 5.66
CA PHE A 101 -2.59 -7.10 5.93
C PHE A 101 -2.66 -7.87 7.26
N LYS A 102 -1.73 -8.81 7.48
CA LYS A 102 -1.65 -9.56 8.74
C LYS A 102 -1.48 -8.64 9.95
N LEU A 103 -0.51 -7.73 9.91
CA LEU A 103 -0.29 -6.77 10.99
C LEU A 103 -1.51 -5.87 11.21
N GLY A 104 -2.16 -5.41 10.13
CA GLY A 104 -3.36 -4.58 10.20
C GLY A 104 -4.55 -5.32 10.82
N ILE A 105 -4.80 -6.56 10.40
CA ILE A 105 -5.89 -7.39 10.92
C ILE A 105 -5.64 -7.75 12.39
N GLU A 106 -4.40 -8.09 12.78
CA GLU A 106 -4.02 -8.38 14.16
C GLU A 106 -4.10 -7.14 15.07
N ALA A 107 -3.86 -5.95 14.53
CA ALA A 107 -3.96 -4.69 15.27
C ALA A 107 -5.40 -4.19 15.41
N ALA A 108 -6.32 -4.65 14.58
CA ALA A 108 -7.72 -4.27 14.64
C ALA A 108 -8.40 -4.89 15.88
N VAL A 109 -8.91 -4.03 16.76
CA VAL A 109 -9.54 -4.44 18.04
C VAL A 109 -11.05 -4.34 18.02
N VAL A 110 -11.64 -4.13 16.85
CA VAL A 110 -13.09 -4.05 16.61
C VAL A 110 -13.52 -5.28 15.82
N ASP A 111 -14.65 -5.87 16.19
CA ASP A 111 -15.34 -6.80 15.32
C ASP A 111 -16.15 -6.02 14.28
N GLY A 112 -16.18 -6.51 13.04
CA GLY A 112 -16.88 -5.80 11.98
C GLY A 112 -16.40 -6.20 10.58
N LEU A 113 -16.67 -5.33 9.62
CA LEU A 113 -16.45 -5.55 8.19
C LEU A 113 -14.96 -5.63 7.84
N VAL A 114 -14.62 -6.55 6.93
CA VAL A 114 -13.32 -6.64 6.27
C VAL A 114 -13.50 -6.30 4.79
N LEU A 115 -12.85 -5.24 4.34
CA LEU A 115 -13.15 -4.59 3.06
C LEU A 115 -11.88 -4.38 2.23
N GLU A 116 -12.04 -4.43 0.90
CA GLU A 116 -11.02 -3.98 -0.05
C GLU A 116 -11.64 -3.11 -1.14
N PHE A 117 -10.97 -2.00 -1.46
CA PHE A 117 -11.35 -1.06 -2.52
C PHE A 117 -10.25 -1.00 -3.57
N GLY A 118 -10.56 -1.46 -4.78
CA GLY A 118 -9.61 -1.73 -5.84
C GLY A 118 -9.15 -3.18 -5.85
N VAL A 119 -9.96 -4.08 -6.40
CA VAL A 119 -9.71 -5.53 -6.42
C VAL A 119 -8.91 -5.97 -7.63
N ARG A 120 -9.18 -5.36 -8.78
CA ARG A 120 -8.55 -5.68 -10.07
C ARG A 120 -8.59 -7.19 -10.37
N PHE A 121 -7.45 -7.87 -10.37
CA PHE A 121 -7.35 -9.33 -10.58
C PHE A 121 -7.48 -10.16 -9.30
N GLY A 122 -7.74 -9.54 -8.15
CA GLY A 122 -8.02 -10.18 -6.87
C GLY A 122 -6.80 -10.76 -6.16
N ALA A 123 -5.60 -10.22 -6.39
CA ALA A 123 -4.39 -10.73 -5.74
C ALA A 123 -4.40 -10.47 -4.23
N SER A 124 -4.66 -9.24 -3.83
CA SER A 124 -4.68 -8.77 -2.44
C SER A 124 -5.88 -9.33 -1.67
N ILE A 125 -7.09 -9.31 -2.25
CA ILE A 125 -8.28 -9.82 -1.56
C ILE A 125 -8.20 -11.32 -1.25
N ARG A 126 -7.55 -12.12 -2.13
CA ARG A 126 -7.29 -13.52 -1.80
C ARG A 126 -6.35 -13.68 -0.62
N GLN A 127 -5.35 -12.82 -0.48
CA GLN A 127 -4.46 -12.83 0.70
C GLN A 127 -5.23 -12.43 1.95
N ILE A 128 -6.00 -11.35 1.91
CA ILE A 128 -6.82 -10.88 3.02
C ILE A 128 -7.78 -11.99 3.49
N SER A 129 -8.46 -12.65 2.55
CA SER A 129 -9.42 -13.71 2.85
C SER A 129 -8.82 -14.92 3.56
N THR A 130 -7.50 -15.18 3.42
CA THR A 130 -6.82 -16.26 4.16
C THR A 130 -6.45 -15.90 5.59
N LEU A 131 -6.55 -14.62 5.95
CA LEU A 131 -6.16 -14.12 7.27
C LEU A 131 -7.35 -13.99 8.23
N VAL A 132 -8.57 -14.23 7.76
CA VAL A 132 -9.80 -14.08 8.54
C VAL A 132 -10.76 -15.25 8.29
N ASP A 133 -11.51 -15.63 9.32
CA ASP A 133 -12.55 -16.67 9.26
C ASP A 133 -13.96 -16.05 9.07
N GLN A 134 -14.04 -14.90 8.39
CA GLN A 134 -15.28 -14.15 8.15
C GLN A 134 -15.41 -13.73 6.69
N ASP A 135 -16.56 -13.19 6.33
CA ASP A 135 -16.79 -12.64 5.01
C ASP A 135 -15.92 -11.42 4.74
N VAL A 136 -15.40 -11.34 3.52
CA VAL A 136 -14.60 -10.24 2.98
C VAL A 136 -15.32 -9.66 1.78
N TYR A 137 -15.45 -8.36 1.73
CA TYR A 137 -16.14 -7.67 0.63
C TYR A 137 -15.15 -6.84 -0.18
N GLY A 138 -15.15 -7.06 -1.49
CA GLY A 138 -14.30 -6.33 -2.43
C GLY A 138 -15.12 -5.47 -3.39
N PHE A 139 -14.65 -4.26 -3.66
CA PHE A 139 -15.31 -3.29 -4.53
C PHE A 139 -14.40 -2.89 -5.66
N ASP A 140 -14.89 -2.98 -6.90
CA ASP A 140 -14.16 -2.54 -8.09
C ASP A 140 -15.13 -2.35 -9.26
N SER A 141 -14.87 -1.37 -10.11
CA SER A 141 -15.62 -1.20 -11.37
C SER A 141 -15.20 -2.22 -12.43
N PHE A 142 -14.00 -2.80 -12.31
CA PHE A 142 -13.32 -3.63 -13.32
C PHE A 142 -13.10 -2.91 -14.65
N GLN A 143 -13.37 -1.60 -14.71
CA GLN A 143 -13.21 -0.73 -15.87
C GLN A 143 -11.93 0.11 -15.81
N GLY A 144 -11.18 0.02 -14.69
CA GLY A 144 -9.97 0.78 -14.44
C GLY A 144 -10.24 2.18 -13.87
N LEU A 145 -9.24 3.06 -13.92
CA LEU A 145 -9.32 4.38 -13.31
C LEU A 145 -10.47 5.23 -13.86
N PRO A 146 -11.28 5.88 -13.03
CA PRO A 146 -12.36 6.76 -13.47
C PRO A 146 -11.86 8.07 -14.08
N GLU A 147 -10.62 8.47 -13.77
CA GLU A 147 -9.94 9.67 -14.30
C GLU A 147 -8.44 9.39 -14.50
N SER A 148 -7.70 10.33 -15.08
CA SER A 148 -6.25 10.19 -15.24
C SER A 148 -5.52 10.42 -13.93
N TRP A 149 -4.47 9.64 -13.71
CA TRP A 149 -3.65 9.68 -12.51
C TRP A 149 -2.16 9.67 -12.87
N HIS A 150 -1.43 10.73 -12.58
CA HIS A 150 -0.05 10.93 -13.01
C HIS A 150 0.15 10.69 -14.52
N SER A 151 0.93 9.67 -14.88
CA SER A 151 1.16 9.23 -16.27
C SER A 151 0.10 8.25 -16.78
N GLU A 152 -0.78 7.76 -15.89
CA GLU A 152 -1.80 6.77 -16.22
C GLU A 152 -3.06 7.47 -16.76
N ALA A 153 -3.55 7.00 -17.89
CA ALA A 153 -4.77 7.54 -18.47
C ALA A 153 -6.01 6.97 -17.78
N LYS A 154 -7.14 7.66 -17.88
CA LYS A 154 -8.45 7.11 -17.56
C LYS A 154 -8.62 5.73 -18.22
N GLY A 155 -9.11 4.73 -17.46
CA GLY A 155 -9.26 3.35 -17.90
C GLY A 155 -8.00 2.49 -17.74
N SER A 156 -6.86 3.06 -17.31
CA SER A 156 -5.70 2.25 -16.89
C SER A 156 -6.10 1.26 -15.79
N TYR A 157 -5.40 0.14 -15.71
CA TYR A 157 -5.66 -0.96 -14.75
C TYR A 157 -6.98 -1.72 -14.97
N SER A 158 -7.74 -1.42 -16.03
CA SER A 158 -8.96 -2.17 -16.38
C SER A 158 -8.66 -3.67 -16.59
N THR A 159 -9.54 -4.51 -16.06
CA THR A 159 -9.59 -5.94 -16.39
C THR A 159 -10.46 -6.22 -17.63
N LYS A 160 -10.94 -5.14 -18.30
CA LYS A 160 -11.91 -5.21 -19.43
C LYS A 160 -13.22 -5.89 -19.03
N GLY A 161 -13.67 -5.61 -17.79
CA GLY A 161 -14.88 -6.17 -17.23
C GLY A 161 -14.77 -7.65 -16.80
N VAL A 162 -13.56 -8.23 -16.78
CA VAL A 162 -13.38 -9.59 -16.28
C VAL A 162 -13.32 -9.55 -14.75
N ILE A 163 -14.32 -10.15 -14.12
CA ILE A 163 -14.40 -10.32 -12.66
C ILE A 163 -13.54 -11.53 -12.28
N PRO A 164 -12.58 -11.40 -11.34
CA PRO A 164 -11.74 -12.52 -10.95
C PRO A 164 -12.50 -13.57 -10.15
N SER A 165 -12.09 -14.83 -10.26
CA SER A 165 -12.52 -15.87 -9.33
C SER A 165 -11.90 -15.64 -7.95
N VAL A 166 -12.71 -15.74 -6.90
CA VAL A 166 -12.30 -15.47 -5.51
C VAL A 166 -12.70 -16.62 -4.59
N PRO A 167 -12.11 -16.73 -3.38
CA PRO A 167 -12.51 -17.70 -2.36
C PRO A 167 -13.98 -17.57 -1.95
N GLN A 168 -14.51 -18.63 -1.35
CA GLN A 168 -15.94 -18.73 -0.98
C GLN A 168 -16.37 -17.67 0.05
N ASN A 169 -15.45 -17.23 0.91
CA ASN A 169 -15.71 -16.19 1.90
C ASN A 169 -15.50 -14.76 1.34
N VAL A 170 -15.37 -14.59 0.02
CA VAL A 170 -15.22 -13.28 -0.63
C VAL A 170 -16.44 -13.00 -1.49
N THR A 171 -17.04 -11.82 -1.30
CA THR A 171 -18.09 -11.29 -2.16
C THR A 171 -17.56 -10.06 -2.90
N LEU A 172 -17.70 -10.03 -4.23
CA LEU A 172 -17.30 -8.89 -5.05
C LEU A 172 -18.53 -8.07 -5.44
N HIS A 173 -18.39 -6.76 -5.28
CA HIS A 173 -19.37 -5.76 -5.71
C HIS A 173 -18.82 -5.03 -6.95
N GLU A 174 -19.36 -5.37 -8.11
CA GLU A 174 -19.02 -4.72 -9.38
C GLU A 174 -19.74 -3.39 -9.52
N GLY A 175 -19.00 -2.33 -9.82
CA GLY A 175 -19.50 -0.99 -10.10
C GLY A 175 -18.64 0.10 -9.53
N TRP A 176 -18.99 1.34 -9.87
CA TRP A 176 -18.33 2.51 -9.31
C TRP A 176 -18.70 2.68 -7.83
N PHE A 177 -17.78 3.20 -7.02
CA PHE A 177 -18.01 3.36 -5.58
C PHE A 177 -19.23 4.24 -5.25
N GLU A 178 -19.45 5.28 -6.05
CA GLU A 178 -20.62 6.16 -5.93
C GLU A 178 -21.94 5.44 -6.09
N GLU A 179 -21.95 4.31 -6.81
CA GLU A 179 -23.14 3.51 -7.10
C GLU A 179 -23.31 2.37 -6.09
N THR A 180 -22.21 1.73 -5.70
CA THR A 180 -22.24 0.49 -4.92
C THR A 180 -22.21 0.73 -3.41
N LEU A 181 -21.45 1.73 -2.93
CA LEU A 181 -21.24 1.90 -1.49
C LEU A 181 -22.46 2.39 -0.72
N PRO A 182 -23.29 3.33 -1.21
CA PRO A 182 -24.45 3.79 -0.42
C PRO A 182 -25.39 2.65 -0.03
N GLY A 183 -25.72 1.77 -0.99
CA GLY A 183 -26.61 0.63 -0.72
C GLY A 183 -25.95 -0.43 0.16
N PHE A 184 -24.64 -0.64 0.03
CA PHE A 184 -23.89 -1.56 0.89
C PHE A 184 -23.86 -1.09 2.34
N VAL A 185 -23.49 0.16 2.58
CA VAL A 185 -23.43 0.75 3.94
C VAL A 185 -24.78 0.72 4.65
N GLU A 186 -25.90 0.91 3.91
CA GLU A 186 -27.24 0.81 4.47
C GLU A 186 -27.58 -0.61 4.91
N GLN A 187 -27.14 -1.62 4.16
CA GLN A 187 -27.38 -3.04 4.46
C GLN A 187 -26.42 -3.61 5.51
N HIS A 188 -25.27 -3.01 5.67
CA HIS A 188 -24.19 -3.44 6.56
C HIS A 188 -23.84 -2.31 7.56
N PRO A 189 -24.64 -2.11 8.63
CA PRO A 189 -24.41 -1.04 9.60
C PRO A 189 -23.29 -1.31 10.60
N GLU A 190 -22.63 -2.46 10.53
CA GLU A 190 -21.57 -2.89 11.43
C GLU A 190 -20.36 -1.95 11.32
N PRO A 191 -19.56 -1.80 12.39
CA PRO A 191 -18.28 -1.12 12.30
C PRO A 191 -17.33 -1.74 11.28
N VAL A 192 -16.42 -0.97 10.77
CA VAL A 192 -15.30 -1.49 9.96
C VAL A 192 -14.22 -2.01 10.89
N ARG A 193 -13.84 -3.28 10.75
CA ARG A 193 -12.68 -3.89 11.40
C ARG A 193 -11.40 -3.53 10.66
N PHE A 194 -11.39 -3.80 9.37
CA PHE A 194 -10.21 -3.63 8.51
C PHE A 194 -10.63 -3.20 7.11
N MET A 195 -9.90 -2.27 6.52
CA MET A 195 -10.03 -1.96 5.09
C MET A 195 -8.68 -1.78 4.43
N ASN A 196 -8.56 -2.33 3.23
CA ASN A 196 -7.47 -2.06 2.30
C ASN A 196 -7.96 -1.08 1.23
N ILE A 197 -7.33 0.08 1.15
CA ILE A 197 -7.63 1.11 0.16
C ILE A 197 -6.51 1.08 -0.90
N ASP A 198 -6.82 0.49 -2.05
CA ASP A 198 -5.93 0.28 -3.20
C ASP A 198 -6.66 0.76 -4.47
N CYS A 199 -7.10 2.02 -4.44
CA CYS A 199 -7.91 2.61 -5.51
C CYS A 199 -7.26 3.83 -6.15
N ASP A 200 -5.97 4.02 -5.93
CA ASP A 200 -5.02 4.93 -6.58
C ASP A 200 -5.35 6.43 -6.38
N ILE A 201 -6.56 6.86 -6.69
CA ILE A 201 -6.88 8.27 -6.84
C ILE A 201 -7.62 8.87 -5.64
N TYR A 202 -7.39 10.17 -5.42
CA TYR A 202 -7.98 10.92 -4.32
C TYR A 202 -9.51 10.89 -4.31
N SER A 203 -10.16 11.05 -5.48
CA SER A 203 -11.61 11.07 -5.58
C SER A 203 -12.23 9.74 -5.11
N SER A 204 -11.66 8.62 -5.53
CA SER A 204 -12.08 7.28 -5.11
C SER A 204 -11.90 7.06 -3.61
N THR A 205 -10.71 7.37 -3.08
CA THR A 205 -10.41 7.29 -1.65
C THR A 205 -11.37 8.15 -0.82
N LYS A 206 -11.65 9.37 -1.28
CA LYS A 206 -12.60 10.28 -0.63
C LYS A 206 -14.00 9.67 -0.58
N THR A 207 -14.50 9.14 -1.71
CA THR A 207 -15.81 8.47 -1.77
C THR A 207 -15.91 7.32 -0.77
N VAL A 208 -14.86 6.49 -0.68
CA VAL A 208 -14.80 5.40 0.32
C VAL A 208 -14.91 5.95 1.74
N LEU A 209 -14.03 6.88 2.12
CA LEU A 209 -13.98 7.39 3.48
C LEU A 209 -15.26 8.15 3.89
N GLU A 210 -15.90 8.88 2.97
CA GLU A 210 -17.16 9.58 3.23
C GLU A 210 -18.31 8.60 3.46
N ASN A 211 -18.40 7.51 2.69
CA ASN A 211 -19.45 6.51 2.88
C ASN A 211 -19.30 5.76 4.21
N PHE A 212 -18.07 5.39 4.59
CA PHE A 212 -17.80 4.64 5.82
C PHE A 212 -17.49 5.51 7.05
N ALA A 213 -17.64 6.84 6.96
CA ALA A 213 -17.24 7.77 8.02
C ALA A 213 -17.84 7.44 9.41
N LYS A 214 -19.05 6.90 9.47
CA LYS A 214 -19.72 6.52 10.73
C LYS A 214 -19.31 5.14 11.26
N GLN A 215 -18.79 4.29 10.39
CA GLN A 215 -18.41 2.90 10.70
C GLN A 215 -16.92 2.77 10.99
N ILE A 216 -16.14 3.78 10.60
CA ILE A 216 -14.73 3.92 11.01
C ILE A 216 -14.71 4.47 12.43
N ILE A 217 -14.38 3.62 13.40
CA ILE A 217 -14.39 3.94 14.81
C ILE A 217 -13.00 3.66 15.44
N PRO A 218 -12.73 4.13 16.67
CA PRO A 218 -11.48 3.77 17.33
C PRO A 218 -11.27 2.26 17.42
N GLY A 219 -10.17 1.77 16.83
CA GLY A 219 -9.87 0.33 16.72
C GLY A 219 -10.03 -0.23 15.31
N THR A 220 -10.67 0.49 14.38
CA THR A 220 -10.60 0.22 12.94
C THR A 220 -9.17 0.39 12.44
N VAL A 221 -8.73 -0.51 11.56
CA VAL A 221 -7.43 -0.38 10.88
C VAL A 221 -7.64 -0.18 9.39
N ILE A 222 -6.96 0.82 8.85
CA ILE A 222 -6.96 1.15 7.43
C ILE A 222 -5.54 0.95 6.91
N VAL A 223 -5.39 0.17 5.84
CA VAL A 223 -4.17 0.06 5.06
C VAL A 223 -4.36 0.85 3.77
N PHE A 224 -3.44 1.72 3.46
CA PHE A 224 -3.35 2.39 2.16
C PHE A 224 -2.19 1.75 1.39
N ASP A 225 -2.45 1.38 0.13
CA ASP A 225 -1.41 0.82 -0.73
C ASP A 225 -0.48 1.94 -1.24
N GLU A 226 -1.02 3.15 -1.41
CA GLU A 226 -0.31 4.35 -1.87
C GLU A 226 -0.48 5.57 -0.96
#